data_7999b4a0b44f29cb926322946aafef61
#
_entry.id   7999b4a0b44f29cb926322946aafef61
#
_cell.length_a   1.000
_cell.length_b   1.000
_cell.length_c   1.000
_cell.angle_alpha   90.00
_cell.angle_beta   90.00
_cell.angle_gamma   90.00
#
_symmetry.space_group_name_H-M   'P 1'
#
loop_
_entity.id
_entity.type
_entity.pdbx_description
1 polymer ?
#
loop_
_entity_poly.entity_id
_entity_poly.type
_entity_poly.pdbx_seq_one_letter_code
_entity_poly.pdbx_strand_id
1 'polypeptide(L)'
;MNKKIIALVLATSFLFSACANDKAKDKKENGSNETQTSESAKKENLPDDAVAIVGGDKITKDSYKDEMSFYSAMLASQQQLKPSIVQMLVQDKLIADDMKKNNVKVDDKELDDKFLQYIQQFGGQEKFDKMLEDYNMSSDKFKETIKKDQIYQKHRDWFEKKHPVSDKDAKKYFDQHKETLAQVKASHILVADENTANEVKKKIDDGADFAELAKEYSKDTANSNKGGDLGYFTKDKMVKEFADKAFSMKKGEVSEPVKTSYGYHIIKVDDKKDTADSLKDDISKALNDKKYSDYLTKLFNKANVVTEDGPQKKDPKKDTKTTEPINNESSNTKENTNSNN
;
A
#
# COMPACT_ATOMS: atom_id res chain seq x y z
N MET A 1 24.79 10.12 -4.11
CA MET A 1 24.36 8.71 -4.23
C MET A 1 22.93 8.61 -3.71
N ASN A 2 22.02 8.22 -4.58
CA ASN A 2 20.58 8.36 -4.30
C ASN A 2 20.09 7.35 -3.26
N LYS A 3 19.79 7.81 -2.06
CA LYS A 3 19.11 7.05 -0.96
C LYS A 3 17.75 6.42 -1.37
N LYS A 4 17.30 6.70 -2.60
CA LYS A 4 16.00 6.24 -3.13
C LYS A 4 15.99 4.79 -3.67
N ILE A 5 17.15 4.20 -3.96
CA ILE A 5 17.22 2.87 -4.59
C ILE A 5 17.05 1.76 -3.54
N ILE A 6 17.47 1.99 -2.29
CA ILE A 6 17.37 1.00 -1.21
C ILE A 6 15.93 0.83 -0.72
N ALA A 7 15.12 1.89 -0.80
CA ALA A 7 13.70 1.84 -0.47
C ALA A 7 12.89 0.89 -1.38
N LEU A 8 13.39 0.63 -2.60
CA LEU A 8 12.68 -0.17 -3.59
C LEU A 8 12.73 -1.69 -3.28
N VAL A 9 13.81 -2.17 -2.67
CA VAL A 9 13.95 -3.60 -2.31
C VAL A 9 13.08 -3.97 -1.09
N LEU A 10 12.72 -2.98 -0.28
CA LEU A 10 12.02 -3.15 0.99
C LEU A 10 10.54 -2.75 0.97
N ALA A 11 10.13 -1.99 -0.07
CA ALA A 11 8.76 -1.48 -0.14
C ALA A 11 7.70 -2.55 -0.46
N THR A 12 8.11 -3.72 -0.98
CA THR A 12 7.16 -4.78 -1.33
C THR A 12 6.78 -5.70 -0.16
N SER A 13 7.55 -5.65 0.95
CA SER A 13 7.33 -6.55 2.10
C SER A 13 6.51 -5.94 3.24
N PHE A 14 6.24 -4.63 3.23
CA PHE A 14 5.54 -3.95 4.32
C PHE A 14 4.04 -3.76 4.05
N LEU A 15 3.29 -4.85 4.01
CA LEU A 15 1.82 -4.82 4.12
C LEU A 15 1.34 -5.26 5.53
N PHE A 16 2.06 -4.84 6.57
CA PHE A 16 1.55 -4.98 7.93
C PHE A 16 1.58 -3.64 8.65
N SER A 17 0.39 -3.03 8.76
CA SER A 17 0.16 -1.90 9.65
C SER A 17 0.29 -2.38 11.10
N ALA A 18 1.28 -1.84 11.82
CA ALA A 18 1.42 -2.06 13.24
C ALA A 18 0.22 -1.45 13.97
N CYS A 19 -0.57 -2.28 14.65
CA CYS A 19 -1.54 -1.80 15.63
C CYS A 19 -0.78 -1.19 16.80
N ALA A 20 -0.74 0.13 16.89
CA ALA A 20 -0.34 0.84 18.09
C ALA A 20 -1.33 0.52 19.21
N ASN A 21 -0.84 -0.05 20.30
CA ASN A 21 -1.59 -0.35 21.51
C ASN A 21 -1.65 0.91 22.37
N ASP A 22 -2.71 1.68 22.22
CA ASP A 22 -2.99 2.81 23.13
C ASP A 22 -3.51 2.28 24.46
N LYS A 23 -2.67 2.38 25.49
CA LYS A 23 -3.07 2.16 26.87
C LYS A 23 -3.88 3.38 27.35
N ALA A 24 -5.17 3.20 27.51
CA ALA A 24 -6.00 4.11 28.31
C ALA A 24 -6.75 3.35 29.38
N LYS A 25 -6.31 3.56 30.61
CA LYS A 25 -6.97 3.68 31.91
C LYS A 25 -8.24 2.88 32.23
N ASP A 26 -8.07 2.15 33.34
CA ASP A 26 -9.03 1.68 34.33
C ASP A 26 -10.46 2.25 34.29
N LYS A 27 -11.44 1.33 34.24
CA LYS A 27 -12.58 1.37 35.14
C LYS A 27 -13.09 -0.07 35.38
N LYS A 28 -13.17 -0.41 36.69
CA LYS A 28 -13.88 -1.57 37.20
C LYS A 28 -15.36 -1.46 36.91
N GLU A 29 -15.97 -2.54 36.45
CA GLU A 29 -17.28 -2.93 36.90
C GLU A 29 -17.52 -4.43 36.70
N ASN A 30 -18.29 -4.97 37.64
CA ASN A 30 -18.57 -6.32 38.05
C ASN A 30 -19.59 -6.97 37.11
N GLY A 31 -19.51 -8.32 36.93
CA GLY A 31 -20.74 -9.06 36.74
C GLY A 31 -20.74 -10.20 35.70
N SER A 32 -20.81 -11.38 36.24
CA SER A 32 -21.46 -12.62 35.77
C SER A 32 -20.79 -13.49 34.70
N ASN A 33 -20.41 -14.65 35.22
CA ASN A 33 -20.35 -16.01 34.64
C ASN A 33 -20.99 -16.25 33.29
N GLU A 34 -20.15 -16.68 32.32
CA GLU A 34 -20.54 -17.74 31.40
C GLU A 34 -19.34 -18.67 31.16
N THR A 35 -19.54 -19.90 31.59
CA THR A 35 -18.64 -21.03 31.46
C THR A 35 -18.57 -21.46 30.00
N GLN A 36 -17.53 -21.07 29.26
CA GLN A 36 -17.16 -21.76 28.03
C GLN A 36 -15.89 -22.56 28.29
N THR A 37 -16.05 -23.87 28.17
CA THR A 37 -14.99 -24.87 28.20
C THR A 37 -13.94 -24.55 27.12
N SER A 38 -12.87 -23.88 27.54
CA SER A 38 -11.66 -23.82 26.75
C SER A 38 -10.89 -25.12 26.94
N GLU A 39 -10.79 -25.92 25.90
CA GLU A 39 -9.75 -26.94 25.83
C GLU A 39 -8.42 -26.30 26.22
N SER A 40 -7.83 -26.80 27.30
CA SER A 40 -6.55 -26.37 27.83
C SER A 40 -5.47 -26.67 26.79
N ALA A 41 -5.14 -25.69 25.94
CA ALA A 41 -3.89 -25.72 25.22
C ALA A 41 -2.77 -25.81 26.27
N LYS A 42 -2.06 -26.96 26.33
CA LYS A 42 -0.86 -27.11 27.13
C LYS A 42 0.01 -25.88 26.87
N LYS A 43 0.41 -25.16 27.92
CA LYS A 43 1.48 -24.16 27.85
C LYS A 43 2.74 -24.91 27.42
N GLU A 44 3.00 -24.98 26.14
CA GLU A 44 4.32 -25.34 25.63
C GLU A 44 5.20 -24.13 25.93
N ASN A 45 6.10 -24.29 26.91
CA ASN A 45 7.12 -23.30 27.20
C ASN A 45 8.01 -23.18 25.97
N LEU A 46 8.20 -21.96 25.54
CA LEU A 46 9.15 -21.65 24.45
C LEU A 46 10.55 -22.10 24.89
N PRO A 47 11.30 -22.91 24.08
CA PRO A 47 12.69 -23.26 24.38
C PRO A 47 13.56 -22.01 24.56
N ASP A 48 14.56 -22.08 25.46
CA ASP A 48 15.42 -20.93 25.78
C ASP A 48 16.17 -20.32 24.58
N ASP A 49 16.40 -21.08 23.53
CA ASP A 49 17.08 -20.67 22.31
C ASP A 49 16.12 -20.29 21.16
N ALA A 50 14.80 -20.22 21.42
CA ALA A 50 13.79 -19.84 20.44
C ALA A 50 13.16 -18.46 20.73
N VAL A 51 12.68 -17.81 19.67
CA VAL A 51 11.83 -16.62 19.70
C VAL A 51 10.39 -16.90 19.27
N ALA A 52 10.16 -18.03 18.57
CA ALA A 52 8.84 -18.50 18.21
C ALA A 52 8.86 -19.98 17.82
N ILE A 53 7.69 -20.65 17.85
CA ILE A 53 7.43 -21.96 17.27
C ILE A 53 6.29 -21.84 16.27
N VAL A 54 6.48 -22.44 15.08
CA VAL A 54 5.51 -22.43 13.98
C VAL A 54 5.34 -23.84 13.46
N GLY A 55 4.17 -24.44 13.67
CA GLY A 55 3.88 -25.81 13.22
C GLY A 55 4.83 -26.87 13.82
N GLY A 56 5.38 -26.63 15.02
CA GLY A 56 6.37 -27.48 15.68
C GLY A 56 7.85 -27.15 15.37
N ASP A 57 8.10 -26.34 14.34
CA ASP A 57 9.44 -25.89 13.99
C ASP A 57 9.83 -24.61 14.75
N LYS A 58 11.10 -24.59 15.21
CA LYS A 58 11.65 -23.51 16.02
C LYS A 58 12.27 -22.41 15.18
N ILE A 59 11.88 -21.16 15.46
CA ILE A 59 12.60 -19.97 15.01
C ILE A 59 13.60 -19.60 16.10
N THR A 60 14.89 -19.67 15.80
CA THR A 60 15.93 -19.52 16.81
C THR A 60 16.25 -18.06 17.14
N LYS A 61 16.84 -17.83 18.32
CA LYS A 61 17.39 -16.52 18.69
C LYS A 61 18.51 -16.08 17.75
N ASP A 62 19.29 -17.01 17.20
CA ASP A 62 20.35 -16.67 16.25
C ASP A 62 19.75 -16.18 14.93
N SER A 63 18.75 -16.85 14.38
CA SER A 63 18.04 -16.37 13.19
C SER A 63 17.40 -14.98 13.42
N TYR A 64 16.82 -14.75 14.60
CA TYR A 64 16.29 -13.45 14.99
C TYR A 64 17.39 -12.38 15.09
N LYS A 65 18.54 -12.72 15.69
CA LYS A 65 19.68 -11.81 15.85
C LYS A 65 20.30 -11.42 14.51
N ASP A 66 20.38 -12.36 13.58
CA ASP A 66 20.86 -12.09 12.22
C ASP A 66 19.94 -11.11 11.50
N GLU A 67 18.63 -11.34 11.55
CA GLU A 67 17.65 -10.40 10.98
C GLU A 67 17.70 -9.04 11.69
N MET A 68 17.85 -9.04 13.02
CA MET A 68 17.94 -7.81 13.81
C MET A 68 19.17 -6.98 13.42
N SER A 69 20.34 -7.65 13.20
CA SER A 69 21.56 -6.97 12.77
C SER A 69 21.38 -6.29 11.42
N PHE A 70 20.68 -6.94 10.50
CA PHE A 70 20.36 -6.39 9.19
C PHE A 70 19.44 -5.17 9.28
N TYR A 71 18.30 -5.30 10.00
CA TYR A 71 17.32 -4.21 10.10
C TYR A 71 17.74 -3.07 11.01
N SER A 72 18.55 -3.32 12.06
CA SER A 72 19.03 -2.26 12.94
C SER A 72 20.05 -1.35 12.24
N ALA A 73 20.88 -1.90 11.35
CA ALA A 73 21.74 -1.09 10.49
C ALA A 73 20.93 -0.14 9.59
N MET A 74 19.70 -0.51 9.27
CA MET A 74 18.82 0.24 8.37
C MET A 74 17.84 1.19 9.10
N LEU A 75 17.48 0.87 10.35
CA LEU A 75 16.41 1.54 11.10
C LEU A 75 16.83 1.92 12.53
N ALA A 76 18.08 2.29 12.74
CA ALA A 76 18.74 2.51 14.04
C ALA A 76 17.99 3.39 15.10
N SER A 77 16.73 3.77 14.89
CA SER A 77 16.01 4.69 15.78
C SER A 77 14.66 4.18 16.34
N GLN A 78 14.25 2.90 16.17
CA GLN A 78 12.91 2.47 16.62
C GLN A 78 12.95 1.34 17.66
N GLN A 79 12.50 1.65 18.87
CA GLN A 79 12.38 0.73 20.02
C GLN A 79 11.32 -0.40 19.84
N GLN A 80 10.60 -0.47 18.73
CA GLN A 80 9.52 -1.45 18.47
C GLN A 80 9.85 -2.50 17.41
N LEU A 81 11.13 -2.74 17.09
CA LEU A 81 11.52 -3.65 16.00
C LEU A 81 11.32 -5.13 16.32
N LYS A 82 11.53 -5.54 17.56
CA LYS A 82 11.50 -6.98 17.94
C LYS A 82 10.18 -7.67 17.57
N PRO A 83 8.99 -7.17 17.95
CA PRO A 83 7.73 -7.81 17.58
C PRO A 83 7.51 -7.87 16.06
N SER A 84 7.90 -6.81 15.35
CA SER A 84 7.75 -6.75 13.89
C SER A 84 8.65 -7.77 13.18
N ILE A 85 9.90 -7.92 13.65
CA ILE A 85 10.84 -8.91 13.11
C ILE A 85 10.35 -10.32 13.39
N VAL A 86 9.88 -10.60 14.61
CA VAL A 86 9.31 -11.92 14.95
C VAL A 86 8.10 -12.23 14.05
N GLN A 87 7.19 -11.28 13.85
CA GLN A 87 6.06 -11.47 12.95
C GLN A 87 6.50 -11.75 11.51
N MET A 88 7.51 -11.03 11.02
CA MET A 88 8.06 -11.24 9.69
C MET A 88 8.66 -12.64 9.56
N LEU A 89 9.49 -13.09 10.52
CA LEU A 89 10.07 -14.42 10.51
C LEU A 89 9.01 -15.53 10.57
N VAL A 90 7.97 -15.32 11.36
CA VAL A 90 6.80 -16.23 11.41
C VAL A 90 6.14 -16.29 10.03
N GLN A 91 5.92 -15.15 9.39
CA GLN A 91 5.30 -15.11 8.06
C GLN A 91 6.20 -15.76 7.00
N ASP A 92 7.50 -15.49 7.00
CA ASP A 92 8.48 -16.14 6.12
C ASP A 92 8.37 -17.66 6.23
N LYS A 93 8.34 -18.17 7.45
CA LYS A 93 8.21 -19.60 7.72
C LYS A 93 6.88 -20.18 7.22
N LEU A 94 5.77 -19.51 7.52
CA LEU A 94 4.43 -19.95 7.08
C LEU A 94 4.33 -20.02 5.55
N ILE A 95 4.83 -19.01 4.85
CA ILE A 95 4.81 -18.95 3.40
C ILE A 95 5.72 -20.04 2.81
N ALA A 96 6.93 -20.21 3.34
CA ALA A 96 7.85 -21.25 2.89
C ALA A 96 7.26 -22.66 3.06
N ASP A 97 6.62 -22.93 4.18
CA ASP A 97 5.96 -24.22 4.44
C ASP A 97 4.76 -24.45 3.51
N ASP A 98 3.97 -23.42 3.27
CA ASP A 98 2.81 -23.53 2.36
C ASP A 98 3.24 -23.70 0.91
N MET A 99 4.30 -22.99 0.46
CA MET A 99 4.92 -23.21 -0.86
C MET A 99 5.40 -24.67 -1.02
N LYS A 100 6.12 -25.18 -0.02
CA LYS A 100 6.60 -26.57 -0.03
C LYS A 100 5.43 -27.55 -0.15
N LYS A 101 4.36 -27.35 0.63
CA LYS A 101 3.16 -28.18 0.61
C LYS A 101 2.45 -28.13 -0.74
N ASN A 102 2.46 -27.00 -1.42
CA ASN A 102 1.77 -26.77 -2.68
C ASN A 102 2.69 -26.94 -3.92
N ASN A 103 3.93 -27.43 -3.73
CA ASN A 103 4.94 -27.63 -4.77
C ASN A 103 5.26 -26.33 -5.56
N VAL A 104 5.16 -25.18 -4.91
CA VAL A 104 5.60 -23.90 -5.48
C VAL A 104 7.10 -23.73 -5.20
N LYS A 105 7.88 -23.40 -6.22
CA LYS A 105 9.34 -23.30 -6.13
C LYS A 105 9.83 -21.97 -6.64
N VAL A 106 10.92 -21.50 -6.08
CA VAL A 106 11.74 -20.42 -6.65
C VAL A 106 12.80 -21.08 -7.54
N ASP A 107 13.02 -20.54 -8.71
CA ASP A 107 14.05 -20.97 -9.64
C ASP A 107 15.38 -20.30 -9.26
N ASP A 108 16.43 -21.09 -9.03
CA ASP A 108 17.74 -20.57 -8.65
C ASP A 108 18.35 -19.71 -9.76
N LYS A 109 18.09 -20.04 -11.04
CA LYS A 109 18.54 -19.22 -12.16
C LYS A 109 17.86 -17.84 -12.18
N GLU A 110 16.54 -17.79 -11.94
CA GLU A 110 15.81 -16.53 -11.83
C GLU A 110 16.33 -15.67 -10.67
N LEU A 111 16.74 -16.32 -9.56
CA LEU A 111 17.38 -15.64 -8.43
C LEU A 111 18.73 -15.05 -8.81
N ASP A 112 19.57 -15.81 -9.52
CA ASP A 112 20.87 -15.33 -9.99
C ASP A 112 20.74 -14.19 -10.98
N ASP A 113 19.83 -14.29 -11.93
CA ASP A 113 19.55 -13.26 -12.92
C ASP A 113 19.07 -11.94 -12.22
N LYS A 114 18.19 -12.04 -11.23
CA LYS A 114 17.77 -10.89 -10.43
C LYS A 114 18.90 -10.28 -9.62
N PHE A 115 19.75 -11.08 -9.02
CA PHE A 115 20.91 -10.61 -8.27
C PHE A 115 21.86 -9.81 -9.17
N LEU A 116 22.15 -10.32 -10.38
CA LEU A 116 22.95 -9.60 -11.37
C LEU A 116 22.30 -8.29 -11.82
N GLN A 117 20.98 -8.25 -11.98
CA GLN A 117 20.24 -7.01 -12.27
C GLN A 117 20.42 -5.95 -11.18
N TYR A 118 20.39 -6.35 -9.90
CA TYR A 118 20.66 -5.40 -8.81
C TYR A 118 22.10 -4.85 -8.89
N ILE A 119 23.11 -5.69 -9.11
CA ILE A 119 24.49 -5.24 -9.29
C ILE A 119 24.57 -4.17 -10.41
N GLN A 120 23.89 -4.40 -11.53
CA GLN A 120 23.85 -3.43 -12.63
C GLN A 120 23.11 -2.12 -12.23
N GLN A 121 21.98 -2.22 -11.53
CA GLN A 121 21.22 -1.04 -11.06
C GLN A 121 22.02 -0.19 -10.07
N PHE A 122 22.89 -0.80 -9.26
CA PHE A 122 23.80 -0.08 -8.38
C PHE A 122 24.99 0.54 -9.13
N GLY A 123 25.14 0.26 -10.42
CA GLY A 123 26.18 0.83 -11.27
C GLY A 123 27.44 -0.03 -11.33
N GLY A 124 27.28 -1.35 -11.19
CA GLY A 124 28.32 -2.38 -11.29
C GLY A 124 28.82 -2.88 -9.96
N GLN A 125 29.67 -3.93 -10.02
CA GLN A 125 30.13 -4.69 -8.88
C GLN A 125 30.79 -3.82 -7.79
N GLU A 126 31.71 -2.95 -8.16
CA GLU A 126 32.46 -2.10 -7.21
C GLU A 126 31.54 -1.23 -6.36
N LYS A 127 30.53 -0.58 -6.98
CA LYS A 127 29.58 0.24 -6.26
C LYS A 127 28.63 -0.58 -5.40
N PHE A 128 28.29 -1.77 -5.88
CA PHE A 128 27.47 -2.72 -5.14
C PHE A 128 28.19 -3.21 -3.88
N ASP A 129 29.47 -3.62 -4.00
CA ASP A 129 30.28 -4.08 -2.88
C ASP A 129 30.46 -2.97 -1.83
N LYS A 130 30.71 -1.74 -2.28
CA LYS A 130 30.77 -0.58 -1.38
C LYS A 130 29.45 -0.33 -0.67
N MET A 131 28.32 -0.49 -1.34
CA MET A 131 27.01 -0.37 -0.69
C MET A 131 26.85 -1.46 0.37
N LEU A 132 27.24 -2.71 0.08
CA LEU A 132 27.15 -3.79 1.07
C LEU A 132 28.04 -3.48 2.30
N GLU A 133 29.25 -2.97 2.10
CA GLU A 133 30.16 -2.54 3.18
C GLU A 133 29.54 -1.42 4.00
N ASP A 134 29.00 -0.36 3.37
CA ASP A 134 28.34 0.78 4.02
C ASP A 134 27.17 0.33 4.94
N TYR A 135 26.50 -0.78 4.60
CA TYR A 135 25.38 -1.37 5.36
C TYR A 135 25.76 -2.59 6.21
N ASN A 136 27.06 -2.91 6.31
CA ASN A 136 27.55 -4.09 7.03
C ASN A 136 26.79 -5.37 6.65
N MET A 137 26.58 -5.58 5.35
CA MET A 137 25.82 -6.69 4.78
C MET A 137 26.68 -7.55 3.88
N SER A 138 26.54 -8.87 3.96
CA SER A 138 27.19 -9.79 3.00
C SER A 138 26.39 -9.89 1.71
N SER A 139 27.08 -10.25 0.62
CA SER A 139 26.45 -10.57 -0.67
C SER A 139 25.43 -11.72 -0.55
N ASP A 140 25.75 -12.74 0.25
CA ASP A 140 24.85 -13.87 0.51
C ASP A 140 23.58 -13.40 1.23
N LYS A 141 23.72 -12.52 2.23
CA LYS A 141 22.57 -11.96 2.93
C LYS A 141 21.69 -11.11 2.03
N PHE A 142 22.28 -10.35 1.12
CA PHE A 142 21.53 -9.61 0.12
C PHE A 142 20.78 -10.56 -0.82
N LYS A 143 21.45 -11.64 -1.29
CA LYS A 143 20.83 -12.67 -2.14
C LYS A 143 19.68 -13.40 -1.43
N GLU A 144 19.83 -13.69 -0.14
CA GLU A 144 18.73 -14.21 0.68
C GLU A 144 17.51 -13.27 0.70
N THR A 145 17.75 -11.97 0.80
CA THR A 145 16.65 -10.97 0.76
C THR A 145 15.91 -11.01 -0.57
N ILE A 146 16.64 -11.10 -1.69
CA ILE A 146 16.02 -11.27 -3.02
C ILE A 146 15.24 -12.59 -3.08
N LYS A 147 15.78 -13.66 -2.53
CA LYS A 147 15.09 -14.96 -2.50
C LYS A 147 13.81 -14.91 -1.70
N LYS A 148 13.80 -14.23 -0.56
CA LYS A 148 12.57 -13.99 0.24
C LYS A 148 11.52 -13.25 -0.58
N ASP A 149 11.90 -12.16 -1.24
CA ASP A 149 11.00 -11.41 -2.11
C ASP A 149 10.39 -12.28 -3.22
N GLN A 150 11.20 -13.10 -3.89
CA GLN A 150 10.71 -14.05 -4.88
C GLN A 150 9.76 -15.11 -4.28
N ILE A 151 10.04 -15.59 -3.07
CA ILE A 151 9.16 -16.51 -2.34
C ILE A 151 7.79 -15.86 -2.16
N TYR A 152 7.74 -14.62 -1.68
CA TYR A 152 6.48 -13.89 -1.51
C TYR A 152 5.73 -13.70 -2.82
N GLN A 153 6.42 -13.27 -3.87
CA GLN A 153 5.81 -13.08 -5.19
C GLN A 153 5.25 -14.39 -5.75
N LYS A 154 6.05 -15.45 -5.81
CA LYS A 154 5.63 -16.77 -6.33
C LYS A 154 4.47 -17.38 -5.53
N HIS A 155 4.49 -17.21 -4.20
CA HIS A 155 3.38 -17.66 -3.34
C HIS A 155 2.10 -16.89 -3.61
N ARG A 156 2.21 -15.56 -3.76
CA ARG A 156 1.08 -14.71 -4.10
C ARG A 156 0.53 -15.04 -5.48
N ASP A 157 1.37 -15.14 -6.51
CA ASP A 157 0.97 -15.50 -7.87
C ASP A 157 0.26 -16.86 -7.91
N TRP A 158 0.81 -17.84 -7.18
CA TRP A 158 0.17 -19.15 -7.03
C TRP A 158 -1.21 -19.03 -6.38
N PHE A 159 -1.32 -18.25 -5.31
CA PHE A 159 -2.57 -18.05 -4.61
C PHE A 159 -3.62 -17.37 -5.50
N GLU A 160 -3.27 -16.28 -6.17
CA GLU A 160 -4.18 -15.54 -7.06
C GLU A 160 -4.65 -16.41 -8.24
N LYS A 161 -3.74 -17.21 -8.78
CA LYS A 161 -4.09 -18.19 -9.85
C LYS A 161 -5.06 -19.26 -9.35
N LYS A 162 -4.96 -19.67 -8.10
CA LYS A 162 -5.87 -20.67 -7.48
C LYS A 162 -7.19 -20.06 -7.02
N HIS A 163 -7.22 -18.77 -6.73
CA HIS A 163 -8.36 -18.06 -6.15
C HIS A 163 -8.70 -16.78 -6.94
N PRO A 164 -8.97 -16.88 -8.24
CA PRO A 164 -9.19 -15.72 -9.08
C PRO A 164 -10.35 -14.86 -8.56
N VAL A 165 -10.28 -13.56 -8.83
CA VAL A 165 -11.39 -12.64 -8.60
C VAL A 165 -12.36 -12.78 -9.77
N SER A 166 -13.63 -13.06 -9.46
CA SER A 166 -14.67 -13.12 -10.49
C SER A 166 -15.23 -11.73 -10.80
N ASP A 167 -15.76 -11.52 -12.01
CA ASP A 167 -16.45 -10.28 -12.38
C ASP A 167 -17.65 -10.00 -11.44
N LYS A 168 -18.29 -11.05 -10.95
CA LYS A 168 -19.37 -10.96 -9.96
C LYS A 168 -18.86 -10.39 -8.62
N ASP A 169 -17.68 -10.85 -8.16
CA ASP A 169 -17.07 -10.32 -6.92
C ASP A 169 -16.66 -8.87 -7.11
N ALA A 170 -16.06 -8.54 -8.26
CA ALA A 170 -15.65 -7.18 -8.59
C ALA A 170 -16.86 -6.24 -8.66
N LYS A 171 -17.94 -6.65 -9.33
CA LYS A 171 -19.18 -5.86 -9.37
C LYS A 171 -19.78 -5.66 -7.99
N LYS A 172 -19.88 -6.73 -7.19
CA LYS A 172 -20.40 -6.64 -5.82
C LYS A 172 -19.57 -5.69 -4.95
N TYR A 173 -18.25 -5.77 -5.07
CA TYR A 173 -17.34 -4.88 -4.32
C TYR A 173 -17.54 -3.42 -4.75
N PHE A 174 -17.63 -3.15 -6.05
CA PHE A 174 -17.90 -1.83 -6.56
C PHE A 174 -19.24 -1.27 -6.03
N ASP A 175 -20.31 -2.06 -6.14
CA ASP A 175 -21.66 -1.65 -5.70
C ASP A 175 -21.69 -1.28 -4.21
N GLN A 176 -20.87 -1.96 -3.39
CA GLN A 176 -20.74 -1.69 -1.95
C GLN A 176 -19.87 -0.47 -1.61
N HIS A 177 -18.94 -0.09 -2.50
CA HIS A 177 -17.94 0.94 -2.24
C HIS A 177 -17.93 2.05 -3.31
N LYS A 178 -19.00 2.16 -4.09
CA LYS A 178 -19.10 3.08 -5.24
C LYS A 178 -18.73 4.52 -4.88
N GLU A 179 -19.21 5.01 -3.74
CA GLU A 179 -18.98 6.40 -3.33
C GLU A 179 -17.51 6.72 -3.02
N THR A 180 -16.74 5.71 -2.61
CA THR A 180 -15.33 5.86 -2.27
C THR A 180 -14.39 5.45 -3.40
N LEU A 181 -14.86 4.60 -4.32
CA LEU A 181 -14.07 4.11 -5.44
C LEU A 181 -14.20 4.94 -6.71
N ALA A 182 -15.40 5.50 -6.95
CA ALA A 182 -15.64 6.29 -8.15
C ALA A 182 -14.67 7.47 -8.23
N GLN A 183 -14.13 7.69 -9.41
CA GLN A 183 -13.16 8.73 -9.69
C GLN A 183 -13.61 9.59 -10.86
N VAL A 184 -13.28 10.87 -10.78
CA VAL A 184 -13.45 11.83 -11.86
C VAL A 184 -12.08 12.38 -12.21
N LYS A 185 -11.76 12.42 -13.49
CA LYS A 185 -10.67 13.24 -14.02
C LYS A 185 -11.26 14.56 -14.46
N ALA A 186 -10.73 15.66 -13.94
CA ALA A 186 -11.22 16.99 -14.33
C ALA A 186 -10.07 17.99 -14.44
N SER A 187 -10.34 19.03 -15.22
CA SER A 187 -9.57 20.26 -15.24
C SER A 187 -10.40 21.40 -14.64
N HIS A 188 -9.73 22.39 -14.06
CA HIS A 188 -10.44 23.54 -13.52
C HIS A 188 -9.73 24.87 -13.79
N ILE A 189 -10.54 25.94 -13.73
CA ILE A 189 -10.08 27.34 -13.71
C ILE A 189 -10.59 27.96 -12.42
N LEU A 190 -9.69 28.38 -11.55
CA LEU A 190 -10.02 29.04 -10.27
C LEU A 190 -9.85 30.55 -10.42
N VAL A 191 -10.89 31.32 -10.13
CA VAL A 191 -10.86 32.81 -10.12
C VAL A 191 -11.41 33.33 -8.81
N ALA A 192 -11.14 34.63 -8.53
CA ALA A 192 -11.51 35.19 -7.23
C ALA A 192 -13.01 35.57 -7.11
N ASP A 193 -13.60 36.00 -8.19
CA ASP A 193 -14.93 36.59 -8.19
C ASP A 193 -15.83 36.03 -9.30
N GLU A 194 -17.14 36.19 -9.10
CA GLU A 194 -18.14 35.61 -9.96
C GLU A 194 -18.16 36.26 -11.35
N ASN A 195 -17.88 37.56 -11.46
CA ASN A 195 -17.89 38.25 -12.75
C ASN A 195 -16.81 37.71 -13.67
N THR A 196 -15.59 37.56 -13.14
CA THR A 196 -14.50 36.94 -13.87
C THR A 196 -14.83 35.47 -14.25
N ALA A 197 -15.46 34.69 -13.35
CA ALA A 197 -15.87 33.33 -13.65
C ALA A 197 -16.88 33.27 -14.81
N ASN A 198 -17.88 34.16 -14.80
CA ASN A 198 -18.89 34.27 -15.85
C ASN A 198 -18.28 34.73 -17.21
N GLU A 199 -17.30 35.64 -17.18
CA GLU A 199 -16.54 36.02 -18.38
C GLU A 199 -15.81 34.84 -18.98
N VAL A 200 -15.05 34.12 -18.15
CA VAL A 200 -14.29 32.91 -18.59
C VAL A 200 -15.25 31.84 -19.11
N LYS A 201 -16.35 31.58 -18.41
CA LYS A 201 -17.37 30.61 -18.86
C LYS A 201 -17.93 31.01 -20.24
N LYS A 202 -18.25 32.26 -20.44
CA LYS A 202 -18.71 32.77 -21.74
C LYS A 202 -17.66 32.52 -22.84
N LYS A 203 -16.39 32.82 -22.60
CA LYS A 203 -15.31 32.57 -23.57
C LYS A 203 -15.22 31.06 -23.94
N ILE A 204 -15.41 30.16 -22.95
CA ILE A 204 -15.45 28.72 -23.21
C ILE A 204 -16.66 28.36 -24.08
N ASP A 205 -17.84 28.91 -23.80
CA ASP A 205 -19.06 28.67 -24.57
C ASP A 205 -18.96 29.23 -25.99
N ASP A 206 -18.20 30.30 -26.18
CA ASP A 206 -17.88 30.89 -27.49
C ASP A 206 -16.75 30.10 -28.23
N GLY A 207 -16.22 28.99 -27.64
CA GLY A 207 -15.28 28.07 -28.26
C GLY A 207 -13.82 28.30 -27.95
N ALA A 208 -13.49 29.14 -26.98
CA ALA A 208 -12.09 29.33 -26.56
C ALA A 208 -11.53 28.06 -25.90
N ASP A 209 -10.22 27.85 -26.05
CA ASP A 209 -9.55 26.68 -25.47
C ASP A 209 -9.47 26.78 -23.94
N PHE A 210 -9.96 25.73 -23.27
CA PHE A 210 -10.01 25.69 -21.82
C PHE A 210 -8.62 25.74 -21.17
N ALA A 211 -7.61 25.09 -21.78
CA ALA A 211 -6.27 25.03 -21.22
C ALA A 211 -5.56 26.38 -21.32
N GLU A 212 -5.77 27.12 -22.41
CA GLU A 212 -5.24 28.49 -22.56
C GLU A 212 -5.90 29.45 -21.58
N LEU A 213 -7.23 29.35 -21.39
CA LEU A 213 -7.93 30.15 -20.38
C LEU A 213 -7.50 29.79 -18.95
N ALA A 214 -7.16 28.52 -18.68
CA ALA A 214 -6.60 28.12 -17.39
C ALA A 214 -5.24 28.78 -17.12
N LYS A 215 -4.39 28.89 -18.12
CA LYS A 215 -3.09 29.60 -18.01
C LYS A 215 -3.28 31.10 -17.79
N GLU A 216 -4.25 31.68 -18.46
CA GLU A 216 -4.49 33.14 -18.43
C GLU A 216 -5.17 33.59 -17.14
N TYR A 217 -6.20 32.86 -16.70
CA TYR A 217 -7.10 33.33 -15.63
C TYR A 217 -6.94 32.59 -14.30
N SER A 218 -6.45 31.32 -14.31
CA SER A 218 -6.50 30.51 -13.10
C SER A 218 -5.52 31.00 -12.03
N LYS A 219 -6.03 31.19 -10.83
CA LYS A 219 -5.23 31.50 -9.63
C LYS A 219 -4.60 30.26 -9.01
N ASP A 220 -4.97 29.06 -9.45
CA ASP A 220 -4.30 27.83 -9.04
C ASP A 220 -3.02 27.60 -9.86
N THR A 221 -1.91 28.17 -9.35
CA THR A 221 -0.61 28.12 -10.02
C THR A 221 0.00 26.71 -10.07
N ALA A 222 -0.52 25.76 -9.28
CA ALA A 222 0.00 24.38 -9.27
C ALA A 222 -0.34 23.62 -10.56
N ASN A 223 -1.48 23.96 -11.20
CA ASN A 223 -1.96 23.27 -12.40
C ASN A 223 -2.34 24.19 -13.57
N SER A 224 -2.44 25.51 -13.38
CA SER A 224 -2.77 26.44 -14.47
C SER A 224 -1.95 26.25 -15.73
N ASN A 225 -0.62 26.08 -15.60
CA ASN A 225 0.30 25.84 -16.71
C ASN A 225 0.13 24.46 -17.38
N LYS A 226 -0.65 23.56 -16.76
CA LYS A 226 -1.02 22.24 -17.29
C LYS A 226 -2.48 22.23 -17.77
N GLY A 227 -3.03 23.40 -18.11
CA GLY A 227 -4.43 23.52 -18.53
C GLY A 227 -5.45 23.28 -17.43
N GLY A 228 -5.04 23.42 -16.17
CA GLY A 228 -5.91 23.18 -15.00
C GLY A 228 -6.09 21.71 -14.64
N ASP A 229 -5.32 20.77 -15.23
CA ASP A 229 -5.48 19.30 -15.01
C ASP A 229 -5.22 18.92 -13.55
N LEU A 230 -6.24 18.34 -12.91
CA LEU A 230 -6.21 17.81 -11.53
C LEU A 230 -5.93 16.29 -11.48
N GLY A 231 -5.89 15.62 -12.62
CA GLY A 231 -5.86 14.17 -12.69
C GLY A 231 -7.14 13.51 -12.19
N TYR A 232 -7.08 12.20 -11.91
CA TYR A 232 -8.19 11.48 -11.28
C TYR A 232 -8.21 11.71 -9.77
N PHE A 233 -9.40 11.96 -9.23
CA PHE A 233 -9.64 12.11 -7.79
C PHE A 233 -10.94 11.45 -7.35
N THR A 234 -11.00 11.02 -6.10
CA THR A 234 -12.20 10.55 -5.42
C THR A 234 -12.93 11.72 -4.75
N LYS A 235 -14.20 11.51 -4.41
CA LYS A 235 -15.07 12.59 -3.88
C LYS A 235 -14.53 13.23 -2.61
N ASP A 236 -13.85 12.48 -1.76
CA ASP A 236 -13.27 12.93 -0.48
C ASP A 236 -11.98 13.77 -0.61
N LYS A 237 -11.39 13.83 -1.81
CA LYS A 237 -10.16 14.59 -2.06
C LYS A 237 -10.37 16.04 -2.41
N MET A 238 -11.62 16.44 -2.63
CA MET A 238 -11.98 17.79 -3.02
C MET A 238 -12.97 18.39 -2.03
N VAL A 239 -13.05 19.74 -1.99
CA VAL A 239 -14.09 20.42 -1.23
C VAL A 239 -15.47 20.05 -1.74
N LYS A 240 -16.42 19.97 -0.84
CA LYS A 240 -17.75 19.40 -1.10
C LYS A 240 -18.44 19.95 -2.33
N GLU A 241 -18.46 21.26 -2.49
CA GLU A 241 -19.15 21.96 -3.58
C GLU A 241 -18.54 21.60 -4.94
N PHE A 242 -17.21 21.55 -5.01
CA PHE A 242 -16.48 21.14 -6.20
C PHE A 242 -16.74 19.66 -6.53
N ALA A 243 -16.59 18.78 -5.53
CA ALA A 243 -16.79 17.34 -5.69
C ALA A 243 -18.22 17.03 -6.13
N ASP A 244 -19.22 17.58 -5.45
CA ASP A 244 -20.63 17.34 -5.79
C ASP A 244 -20.95 17.76 -7.24
N LYS A 245 -20.39 18.89 -7.69
CA LYS A 245 -20.57 19.31 -9.08
C LYS A 245 -19.86 18.40 -10.06
N ALA A 246 -18.56 18.14 -9.87
CA ALA A 246 -17.76 17.32 -10.77
C ALA A 246 -18.35 15.90 -10.93
N PHE A 247 -18.77 15.27 -9.82
CA PHE A 247 -19.35 13.93 -9.84
C PHE A 247 -20.74 13.87 -10.47
N SER A 248 -21.52 14.97 -10.45
CA SER A 248 -22.83 15.03 -11.09
C SER A 248 -22.78 15.23 -12.60
N MET A 249 -21.65 15.72 -13.14
CA MET A 249 -21.48 16.02 -14.56
C MET A 249 -21.10 14.79 -15.36
N LYS A 250 -21.35 14.85 -16.68
CA LYS A 250 -20.90 13.84 -17.65
C LYS A 250 -19.51 14.17 -18.18
N LYS A 251 -18.82 13.17 -18.72
CA LYS A 251 -17.58 13.36 -19.46
C LYS A 251 -17.78 14.37 -20.60
N GLY A 252 -16.86 15.33 -20.69
CA GLY A 252 -16.86 16.40 -21.68
C GLY A 252 -17.65 17.65 -21.27
N GLU A 253 -18.44 17.60 -20.19
CA GLU A 253 -19.21 18.76 -19.72
C GLU A 253 -18.31 19.79 -19.01
N VAL A 254 -18.67 21.07 -19.20
CA VAL A 254 -18.10 22.21 -18.47
C VAL A 254 -19.19 22.79 -17.54
N SER A 255 -18.82 23.05 -16.29
CA SER A 255 -19.75 23.55 -15.30
C SER A 255 -20.04 25.04 -15.49
N GLU A 256 -21.19 25.51 -14.97
CA GLU A 256 -21.33 26.88 -14.52
C GLU A 256 -20.35 27.18 -13.38
N PRO A 257 -20.06 28.47 -13.09
CA PRO A 257 -19.21 28.83 -11.97
C PRO A 257 -19.67 28.20 -10.65
N VAL A 258 -18.75 27.46 -9.98
CA VAL A 258 -18.99 26.78 -8.70
C VAL A 258 -18.29 27.55 -7.60
N LYS A 259 -19.06 28.12 -6.66
CA LYS A 259 -18.50 28.81 -5.51
C LYS A 259 -17.98 27.86 -4.45
N THR A 260 -16.75 28.11 -3.97
CA THR A 260 -16.14 27.42 -2.83
C THR A 260 -15.49 28.43 -1.90
N SER A 261 -14.86 27.97 -0.81
CA SER A 261 -14.05 28.81 0.08
C SER A 261 -12.80 29.38 -0.59
N TYR A 262 -12.36 28.83 -1.72
CA TYR A 262 -11.17 29.27 -2.48
C TYR A 262 -11.49 30.31 -3.56
N GLY A 263 -12.76 30.49 -3.91
CA GLY A 263 -13.23 31.34 -5.00
C GLY A 263 -14.25 30.63 -5.88
N TYR A 264 -14.26 30.95 -7.15
CA TYR A 264 -15.16 30.39 -8.15
C TYR A 264 -14.37 29.47 -9.09
N HIS A 265 -14.87 28.26 -9.28
CA HIS A 265 -14.28 27.25 -10.15
C HIS A 265 -15.16 27.05 -11.40
N ILE A 266 -14.54 27.00 -12.56
CA ILE A 266 -15.14 26.44 -13.77
C ILE A 266 -14.50 25.06 -13.94
N ILE A 267 -15.33 24.02 -13.95
CA ILE A 267 -14.89 22.62 -13.91
C ILE A 267 -15.22 21.99 -15.25
N LYS A 268 -14.24 21.33 -15.86
CA LYS A 268 -14.41 20.49 -17.05
C LYS A 268 -14.13 19.04 -16.68
N VAL A 269 -15.10 18.16 -16.90
CA VAL A 269 -14.92 16.73 -16.65
C VAL A 269 -14.24 16.10 -17.89
N ASP A 270 -13.00 15.65 -17.74
CA ASP A 270 -12.24 15.05 -18.81
C ASP A 270 -12.50 13.55 -18.95
N ASP A 271 -12.70 12.85 -17.82
CA ASP A 271 -13.01 11.41 -17.81
C ASP A 271 -13.67 10.97 -16.49
N LYS A 272 -14.27 9.78 -16.49
CA LYS A 272 -14.90 9.18 -15.30
C LYS A 272 -14.59 7.69 -15.21
N LYS A 273 -14.27 7.23 -13.99
CA LYS A 273 -14.19 5.84 -13.61
C LYS A 273 -15.25 5.58 -12.54
N ASP A 274 -16.48 5.33 -12.95
CA ASP A 274 -17.66 5.20 -12.10
C ASP A 274 -18.46 3.90 -12.34
N THR A 275 -17.80 2.92 -12.94
CA THR A 275 -18.31 1.57 -13.17
C THR A 275 -17.31 0.51 -12.69
N ALA A 276 -17.80 -0.70 -12.39
CA ALA A 276 -16.93 -1.82 -12.03
C ALA A 276 -15.90 -2.12 -13.12
N ASP A 277 -16.29 -1.99 -14.40
CA ASP A 277 -15.40 -2.26 -15.53
C ASP A 277 -14.30 -1.21 -15.67
N SER A 278 -14.62 0.08 -15.46
CA SER A 278 -13.63 1.17 -15.52
C SER A 278 -12.61 1.13 -14.38
N LEU A 279 -12.93 0.41 -13.29
CA LEU A 279 -12.08 0.21 -12.10
C LEU A 279 -11.66 -1.25 -11.91
N LYS A 280 -11.81 -2.09 -12.94
CA LYS A 280 -11.64 -3.55 -12.83
C LYS A 280 -10.28 -3.94 -12.26
N ASP A 281 -9.21 -3.33 -12.72
CA ASP A 281 -7.85 -3.66 -12.27
C ASP A 281 -7.63 -3.25 -10.81
N ASP A 282 -8.07 -2.05 -10.42
CA ASP A 282 -7.95 -1.54 -9.06
C ASP A 282 -8.78 -2.39 -8.09
N ILE A 283 -10.01 -2.74 -8.47
CA ILE A 283 -10.89 -3.61 -7.68
C ILE A 283 -10.32 -5.02 -7.57
N SER A 284 -9.83 -5.58 -8.67
CA SER A 284 -9.23 -6.91 -8.69
C SER A 284 -8.01 -6.97 -7.78
N LYS A 285 -7.17 -5.93 -7.81
CA LYS A 285 -6.03 -5.82 -6.92
C LYS A 285 -6.47 -5.76 -5.45
N ALA A 286 -7.43 -4.89 -5.10
CA ALA A 286 -7.93 -4.77 -3.73
C ALA A 286 -8.54 -6.09 -3.21
N LEU A 287 -9.30 -6.78 -4.05
CA LEU A 287 -9.91 -8.06 -3.70
C LEU A 287 -8.86 -9.17 -3.57
N ASN A 288 -7.84 -9.21 -4.44
CA ASN A 288 -6.73 -10.14 -4.34
C ASN A 288 -5.92 -9.88 -3.06
N ASP A 289 -5.59 -8.63 -2.77
CA ASP A 289 -4.90 -8.23 -1.53
C ASP A 289 -5.68 -8.72 -0.30
N LYS A 290 -6.98 -8.47 -0.26
CA LYS A 290 -7.85 -8.93 0.83
C LYS A 290 -7.89 -10.45 0.93
N LYS A 291 -8.15 -11.15 -0.16
CA LYS A 291 -8.22 -12.62 -0.18
C LYS A 291 -6.90 -13.24 0.28
N TYR A 292 -5.78 -12.67 -0.17
CA TYR A 292 -4.45 -13.14 0.21
C TYR A 292 -4.14 -12.87 1.69
N SER A 293 -4.48 -11.70 2.20
CA SER A 293 -4.36 -11.38 3.62
C SER A 293 -5.19 -12.32 4.50
N ASP A 294 -6.45 -12.56 4.12
CA ASP A 294 -7.34 -13.51 4.81
C ASP A 294 -6.75 -14.94 4.78
N TYR A 295 -6.11 -15.33 3.68
CA TYR A 295 -5.43 -16.62 3.55
C TYR A 295 -4.23 -16.73 4.48
N LEU A 296 -3.35 -15.73 4.51
CA LEU A 296 -2.21 -15.71 5.42
C LEU A 296 -2.66 -15.72 6.89
N THR A 297 -3.73 -15.02 7.22
CA THR A 297 -4.32 -15.06 8.56
C THR A 297 -4.81 -16.47 8.93
N LYS A 298 -5.41 -17.20 7.99
CA LYS A 298 -5.82 -18.60 8.21
C LYS A 298 -4.60 -19.51 8.39
N LEU A 299 -3.54 -19.33 7.60
CA LEU A 299 -2.29 -20.07 7.77
C LEU A 299 -1.70 -19.83 9.16
N PHE A 300 -1.63 -18.56 9.58
CA PHE A 300 -1.13 -18.17 10.89
C PHE A 300 -1.91 -18.84 12.03
N ASN A 301 -3.24 -18.74 11.99
CA ASN A 301 -4.08 -19.30 13.04
C ASN A 301 -4.06 -20.84 13.11
N LYS A 302 -3.83 -21.49 11.97
CA LYS A 302 -3.72 -22.94 11.88
C LYS A 302 -2.37 -23.47 12.39
N ALA A 303 -1.31 -22.67 12.30
CA ALA A 303 0.05 -23.08 12.64
C ALA A 303 0.34 -23.07 14.16
N ASN A 304 -0.62 -22.65 15.00
CA ASN A 304 -0.44 -22.53 16.45
C ASN A 304 0.86 -21.79 16.82
N VAL A 305 0.99 -20.56 16.34
CA VAL A 305 2.17 -19.72 16.57
C VAL A 305 2.32 -19.40 18.05
N VAL A 306 3.50 -19.65 18.60
CA VAL A 306 3.89 -19.31 19.97
C VAL A 306 5.14 -18.43 19.91
N THR A 307 5.10 -17.27 20.56
CA THR A 307 6.21 -16.34 20.71
C THR A 307 6.64 -16.21 22.16
N GLU A 308 7.63 -15.42 22.46
CA GLU A 308 8.02 -15.08 23.85
C GLU A 308 6.84 -14.48 24.66
N ASP A 309 5.91 -13.80 23.97
CA ASP A 309 4.72 -13.20 24.56
C ASP A 309 3.55 -14.22 24.74
N GLY A 310 3.80 -15.50 24.43
CA GLY A 310 2.82 -16.58 24.49
C GLY A 310 2.13 -16.90 23.16
N PRO A 311 1.07 -17.73 23.20
CA PRO A 311 0.34 -18.15 22.00
C PRO A 311 -0.27 -16.95 21.28
N GLN A 312 -0.11 -16.90 19.95
CA GLN A 312 -0.57 -15.82 19.10
C GLN A 312 -1.74 -16.26 18.23
N LYS A 313 -2.74 -15.38 18.09
CA LYS A 313 -3.81 -15.53 17.10
C LYS A 313 -4.08 -14.21 16.41
N LYS A 314 -4.36 -14.25 15.13
CA LYS A 314 -4.78 -13.09 14.35
C LYS A 314 -6.31 -13.06 14.23
N ASP A 315 -6.90 -11.91 14.47
CA ASP A 315 -8.32 -11.68 14.24
C ASP A 315 -8.53 -11.23 12.78
N PRO A 316 -9.22 -12.04 11.96
CA PRO A 316 -9.44 -11.69 10.54
C PRO A 316 -10.25 -10.39 10.37
N LYS A 317 -10.93 -9.90 11.41
CA LYS A 317 -11.68 -8.64 11.37
C LYS A 317 -10.85 -7.41 11.73
N LYS A 318 -9.75 -7.57 12.49
CA LYS A 318 -8.87 -6.47 12.86
C LYS A 318 -7.82 -6.16 11.80
N ASP A 319 -7.38 -7.17 11.06
CA ASP A 319 -6.36 -7.03 10.02
C ASP A 319 -6.91 -6.41 8.71
N THR A 320 -8.24 -6.27 8.58
CA THR A 320 -8.89 -5.69 7.40
C THR A 320 -8.99 -4.16 7.41
N LYS A 321 -8.49 -3.48 8.44
CA LYS A 321 -8.48 -2.00 8.47
C LYS A 321 -7.49 -1.34 7.48
N THR A 322 -6.72 -2.12 6.75
CA THR A 322 -5.70 -1.60 5.80
C THR A 322 -6.14 -1.65 4.34
N THR A 323 -7.39 -1.97 4.02
CA THR A 323 -7.95 -1.75 2.70
C THR A 323 -8.84 -0.51 2.71
N GLU A 324 -8.27 0.64 3.07
CA GLU A 324 -8.81 1.89 2.58
C GLU A 324 -8.70 1.89 1.05
N PRO A 325 -9.69 2.46 0.34
CA PRO A 325 -9.69 2.47 -1.12
C PRO A 325 -8.37 3.04 -1.64
N ILE A 326 -7.82 2.37 -2.64
CA ILE A 326 -6.51 2.67 -3.24
C ILE A 326 -6.51 4.12 -3.72
N ASN A 327 -5.92 5.01 -2.94
CA ASN A 327 -5.54 6.32 -3.43
C ASN A 327 -4.28 6.13 -4.26
N ASN A 328 -4.44 6.14 -5.58
CA ASN A 328 -3.33 6.25 -6.52
C ASN A 328 -2.64 7.61 -6.29
N GLU A 329 -1.70 7.67 -5.38
CA GLU A 329 -0.68 8.71 -5.45
C GLU A 329 0.16 8.42 -6.71
N SER A 330 -0.26 9.04 -7.81
CA SER A 330 0.62 9.23 -8.96
C SER A 330 1.89 9.87 -8.43
N SER A 331 2.97 9.11 -8.45
CA SER A 331 4.33 9.59 -8.19
C SER A 331 4.67 10.69 -9.20
N ASN A 332 4.27 11.93 -8.90
CA ASN A 332 4.79 13.10 -9.56
C ASN A 332 6.19 13.33 -9.02
N THR A 333 7.16 12.70 -9.63
CA THR A 333 8.60 12.98 -9.47
C THR A 333 8.84 14.41 -9.94
N LYS A 334 8.95 15.33 -9.01
CA LYS A 334 9.51 16.65 -9.28
C LYS A 334 11.00 16.46 -9.62
N GLU A 335 11.34 16.57 -10.89
CA GLU A 335 12.69 16.94 -11.29
C GLU A 335 12.95 18.37 -10.83
N ASN A 336 13.71 18.49 -9.76
CA ASN A 336 14.26 19.77 -9.32
C ASN A 336 15.61 19.94 -10.03
N THR A 337 15.60 20.52 -11.21
CA THR A 337 16.81 21.06 -11.84
C THR A 337 17.12 22.39 -11.18
N ASN A 338 17.92 22.36 -10.13
CA ASN A 338 18.62 23.54 -9.64
C ASN A 338 19.89 23.69 -10.47
N SER A 339 19.85 24.54 -11.48
CA SER A 339 21.04 25.15 -12.07
C SER A 339 21.35 26.43 -11.30
N ASN A 340 22.34 26.34 -10.41
CA ASN A 340 23.02 27.53 -9.91
C ASN A 340 24.05 28.00 -10.94
N ASN A 341 23.91 29.24 -11.34
CA ASN A 341 24.99 30.19 -11.62
C ASN A 341 24.81 31.37 -10.68
#